data_64a21723e3d0aef0164b220dede375c1
#
_entry.id   64a21723e3d0aef0164b220dede375c1
#
_cell.length_a   1.000
_cell.length_b   1.000
_cell.length_c   1.000
_cell.angle_alpha   90.00
_cell.angle_beta   90.00
_cell.angle_gamma   90.00
#
_symmetry.space_group_name_H-M   'P 1'
#
loop_
_entity.id
_entity.type
_entity.pdbx_description
1 polymer ?
#
loop_
_entity_poly.entity_id
_entity_poly.type
_entity_poly.pdbx_seq_one_letter_code
_entity_poly.pdbx_strand_id
1 'polypeptide(L)'
;MTRPIALTVFASLLAALGFFAFSYVWPKISLFYPKYRVERFRSLSDAFPARHIASSTATAEFEVNPTPIAQNYNYDSHERLVDEFLTRSETTAFLVVHQGAIVHEAYFQGNTEADLVTSFSVAKSFVSTLVGIALEDGLIDQLDDPITKYVSELKETGFDGVAISDILTMSSGIDFSEDYDDTSTDAFTIYNKLFLFFRSIERVMLDYGSQGDAEHQFHYASINTQALGQLIENVTGMSVAEYLAQEIWHPLGATSSASWTTDIYGNVLSFWGLNATARDFARLGVLFAGGGRYQ
;
A
#
# COMPACT_ATOMS: atom_id res chain seq x y z
N MET A 1 15.73 28.59 -45.63
CA MET A 1 14.64 27.64 -45.38
C MET A 1 14.75 26.88 -44.03
N THR A 2 15.69 27.21 -43.14
CA THR A 2 15.97 26.43 -41.90
C THR A 2 15.32 26.99 -40.60
N ARG A 3 14.99 28.29 -40.56
CA ARG A 3 14.40 28.91 -39.34
C ARG A 3 12.97 28.44 -38.98
N PRO A 4 12.01 28.25 -39.92
CA PRO A 4 10.66 27.82 -39.53
C PRO A 4 10.61 26.38 -39.01
N ILE A 5 11.45 25.48 -39.52
CA ILE A 5 11.52 24.07 -39.06
C ILE A 5 12.04 24.01 -37.62
N ALA A 6 13.09 24.76 -37.29
CA ALA A 6 13.65 24.80 -35.93
C ALA A 6 12.64 25.37 -34.92
N LEU A 7 11.86 26.39 -35.30
CA LEU A 7 10.84 26.96 -34.43
C LEU A 7 9.68 25.99 -34.19
N THR A 8 9.25 25.25 -35.24
CA THR A 8 8.21 24.22 -35.12
C THR A 8 8.67 23.05 -34.22
N VAL A 9 9.89 22.57 -34.41
CA VAL A 9 10.47 21.51 -33.56
C VAL A 9 10.56 21.98 -32.09
N PHE A 10 11.02 23.19 -31.86
CA PHE A 10 11.10 23.75 -30.50
C PHE A 10 9.72 23.89 -29.84
N ALA A 11 8.74 24.40 -30.60
CA ALA A 11 7.35 24.49 -30.10
C ALA A 11 6.75 23.11 -29.78
N SER A 12 7.00 22.10 -30.63
CA SER A 12 6.55 20.74 -30.39
C SER A 12 7.21 20.11 -29.17
N LEU A 13 8.50 20.35 -28.93
CA LEU A 13 9.21 19.90 -27.74
C LEU A 13 8.66 20.56 -26.46
N LEU A 14 8.39 21.85 -26.49
CA LEU A 14 7.77 22.54 -25.34
C LEU A 14 6.37 22.01 -25.05
N ALA A 15 5.57 21.76 -26.09
CA ALA A 15 4.23 21.17 -25.92
C ALA A 15 4.32 19.74 -25.33
N ALA A 16 5.25 18.93 -25.82
CA ALA A 16 5.48 17.58 -25.29
C ALA A 16 5.95 17.62 -23.81
N LEU A 17 6.87 18.51 -23.46
CA LEU A 17 7.31 18.71 -22.07
C LEU A 17 6.16 19.20 -21.18
N GLY A 18 5.36 20.14 -21.66
CA GLY A 18 4.18 20.63 -20.92
C GLY A 18 3.15 19.52 -20.71
N PHE A 19 2.89 18.71 -21.73
CA PHE A 19 2.02 17.55 -21.64
C PHE A 19 2.54 16.52 -20.64
N PHE A 20 3.83 16.19 -20.71
CA PHE A 20 4.47 15.29 -19.76
C PHE A 20 4.41 15.81 -18.31
N ALA A 21 4.73 17.09 -18.13
CA ALA A 21 4.65 17.71 -16.81
C ALA A 21 3.23 17.66 -16.23
N PHE A 22 2.22 17.91 -17.05
CA PHE A 22 0.83 17.90 -16.63
C PHE A 22 0.25 16.50 -16.43
N SER A 23 0.51 15.56 -17.35
CA SER A 23 -0.09 14.23 -17.31
C SER A 23 0.66 13.24 -16.44
N TYR A 24 1.98 13.38 -16.30
CA TYR A 24 2.81 12.45 -15.53
C TYR A 24 3.27 13.01 -14.20
N VAL A 25 3.84 14.22 -14.19
CA VAL A 25 4.48 14.77 -12.98
C VAL A 25 3.45 15.38 -12.04
N TRP A 26 2.50 16.15 -12.57
CA TRP A 26 1.51 16.87 -11.75
C TRP A 26 0.62 15.95 -10.90
N PRO A 27 0.07 14.81 -11.37
CA PRO A 27 -0.69 13.90 -10.53
C PRO A 27 0.10 13.39 -9.33
N LYS A 28 1.39 13.14 -9.50
CA LYS A 28 2.30 12.66 -8.47
C LYS A 28 2.63 13.72 -7.43
N ILE A 29 2.98 14.93 -7.88
CA ILE A 29 3.30 16.05 -6.96
C ILE A 29 2.05 16.49 -6.19
N SER A 30 0.88 16.50 -6.84
CA SER A 30 -0.37 16.95 -6.22
C SER A 30 -1.05 15.91 -5.33
N LEU A 31 -0.49 14.71 -5.21
CA LEU A 31 -1.07 13.58 -4.48
C LEU A 31 -1.47 13.96 -3.05
N PHE A 32 -0.60 14.65 -2.34
CA PHE A 32 -0.80 15.03 -0.94
C PHE A 32 -1.34 16.45 -0.74
N TYR A 33 -1.58 17.21 -1.83
CA TYR A 33 -2.15 18.55 -1.69
C TYR A 33 -3.60 18.48 -1.20
N PRO A 34 -3.97 19.17 -0.10
CA PRO A 34 -5.31 19.07 0.50
C PRO A 34 -6.46 19.19 -0.50
N LYS A 35 -6.31 20.11 -1.48
CA LYS A 35 -7.32 20.36 -2.50
C LYS A 35 -7.58 19.16 -3.43
N TYR A 36 -6.59 18.29 -3.65
CA TYR A 36 -6.64 17.24 -4.66
C TYR A 36 -6.61 15.84 -4.06
N ARG A 37 -6.24 15.67 -2.79
CA ARG A 37 -5.93 14.37 -2.20
C ARG A 37 -7.10 13.38 -2.27
N VAL A 38 -8.34 13.81 -2.02
CA VAL A 38 -9.51 12.93 -2.09
C VAL A 38 -9.67 12.33 -3.49
N GLU A 39 -9.58 13.18 -4.53
CA GLU A 39 -9.64 12.72 -5.92
C GLU A 39 -8.44 11.83 -6.28
N ARG A 40 -7.23 12.24 -5.87
CA ARG A 40 -5.99 11.50 -6.17
C ARG A 40 -5.94 10.13 -5.49
N PHE A 41 -6.44 10.02 -4.27
CA PHE A 41 -6.47 8.74 -3.56
C PHE A 41 -7.48 7.75 -4.18
N ARG A 42 -8.55 8.26 -4.80
CA ARG A 42 -9.52 7.47 -5.53
C ARG A 42 -9.01 7.00 -6.89
N SER A 43 -8.20 7.82 -7.55
CA SER A 43 -7.66 7.57 -8.90
C SER A 43 -6.18 7.22 -8.91
N LEU A 44 -5.66 6.61 -7.84
CA LEU A 44 -4.22 6.33 -7.74
C LEU A 44 -3.73 5.43 -8.87
N SER A 45 -4.49 4.39 -9.22
CA SER A 45 -4.18 3.48 -10.33
C SER A 45 -4.12 4.15 -11.70
N ASP A 46 -4.74 5.32 -11.87
CA ASP A 46 -4.68 6.09 -13.13
C ASP A 46 -3.39 6.92 -13.21
N ALA A 47 -2.82 7.28 -12.04
CA ALA A 47 -1.65 8.12 -11.96
C ALA A 47 -0.32 7.34 -11.90
N PHE A 48 -0.37 6.07 -11.50
CA PHE A 48 0.80 5.24 -11.27
C PHE A 48 0.69 3.90 -12.02
N PRO A 49 1.81 3.32 -12.47
CA PRO A 49 1.82 1.95 -12.94
C PRO A 49 1.29 1.02 -11.85
N ALA A 50 0.53 0.00 -12.24
CA ALA A 50 -0.03 -0.94 -11.27
C ALA A 50 -0.18 -2.35 -11.89
N ARG A 51 -0.10 -3.38 -11.04
CA ARG A 51 -0.53 -4.74 -11.40
C ARG A 51 -2.01 -4.89 -11.09
N HIS A 52 -2.74 -5.43 -12.03
CA HIS A 52 -4.17 -5.72 -11.87
C HIS A 52 -4.35 -7.03 -11.09
N ILE A 53 -5.32 -7.03 -10.19
CA ILE A 53 -5.76 -8.19 -9.41
C ILE A 53 -7.22 -8.42 -9.78
N ALA A 54 -7.52 -9.54 -10.41
CA ALA A 54 -8.89 -9.87 -10.81
C ALA A 54 -9.76 -10.15 -9.56
N SER A 55 -11.06 -9.88 -9.67
CA SER A 55 -12.04 -10.34 -8.67
C SER A 55 -12.07 -11.87 -8.58
N SER A 56 -12.59 -12.40 -7.49
CA SER A 56 -12.82 -13.83 -7.37
C SER A 56 -13.83 -14.32 -8.40
N THR A 57 -13.65 -15.53 -8.90
CA THR A 57 -14.67 -16.23 -9.72
C THR A 57 -15.80 -16.77 -8.88
N ALA A 58 -15.57 -16.95 -7.56
CA ALA A 58 -16.54 -17.36 -6.55
C ALA A 58 -16.73 -16.21 -5.56
N THR A 59 -17.39 -15.14 -6.01
CA THR A 59 -17.63 -13.95 -5.19
C THR A 59 -18.52 -14.26 -4.00
N ALA A 60 -18.20 -13.66 -2.84
CA ALA A 60 -19.00 -13.76 -1.63
C ALA A 60 -19.47 -12.36 -1.22
N GLU A 61 -20.76 -12.09 -1.41
CA GLU A 61 -21.34 -10.82 -0.96
C GLU A 61 -21.52 -10.81 0.57
N PHE A 62 -21.30 -9.64 1.17
CA PHE A 62 -21.65 -9.46 2.57
C PHE A 62 -23.17 -9.43 2.75
N GLU A 63 -23.68 -10.10 3.77
CA GLU A 63 -25.02 -9.82 4.26
C GLU A 63 -25.09 -8.38 4.78
N VAL A 64 -26.18 -7.67 4.50
CA VAL A 64 -26.37 -6.28 4.91
C VAL A 64 -27.51 -6.19 5.91
N ASN A 65 -27.18 -5.96 7.18
CA ASN A 65 -28.12 -5.88 8.30
C ASN A 65 -27.98 -4.54 9.03
N PRO A 66 -28.48 -3.43 8.49
CA PRO A 66 -28.24 -2.10 9.04
C PRO A 66 -28.75 -2.00 10.48
N THR A 67 -27.87 -1.56 11.38
CA THR A 67 -28.21 -1.26 12.77
C THR A 67 -27.72 0.15 13.12
N PRO A 68 -28.45 0.88 14.00
CA PRO A 68 -27.97 2.18 14.45
C PRO A 68 -26.62 2.06 15.12
N ILE A 69 -25.66 2.88 14.69
CA ILE A 69 -24.38 3.04 15.37
C ILE A 69 -24.44 4.21 16.37
N ALA A 70 -23.56 4.20 17.34
CA ALA A 70 -23.44 5.32 18.28
C ALA A 70 -23.18 6.64 17.52
N GLN A 71 -23.93 7.68 17.87
CA GLN A 71 -23.76 9.01 17.29
C GLN A 71 -22.59 9.76 17.95
N ASN A 72 -22.23 9.38 19.17
CA ASN A 72 -21.23 10.02 19.99
C ASN A 72 -20.18 9.01 20.44
N TYR A 73 -18.98 9.50 20.71
CA TYR A 73 -17.88 8.75 21.31
C TYR A 73 -17.17 9.63 22.35
N ASN A 74 -16.51 8.99 23.33
CA ASN A 74 -15.70 9.69 24.32
C ASN A 74 -14.24 9.64 23.92
N TYR A 75 -13.59 10.81 23.87
CA TYR A 75 -12.16 10.93 23.64
C TYR A 75 -11.60 12.05 24.52
N ASP A 76 -10.53 11.76 25.25
CA ASP A 76 -9.88 12.70 26.17
C ASP A 76 -10.89 13.36 27.14
N SER A 77 -11.72 12.53 27.77
CA SER A 77 -12.78 12.94 28.73
C SER A 77 -13.86 13.89 28.15
N HIS A 78 -13.94 14.02 26.83
CA HIS A 78 -14.95 14.82 26.14
C HIS A 78 -15.82 13.95 25.25
N GLU A 79 -17.12 14.19 25.28
CA GLU A 79 -18.06 13.62 24.32
C GLU A 79 -17.92 14.35 22.98
N ARG A 80 -17.87 13.58 21.88
CA ARG A 80 -17.69 14.09 20.50
C ARG A 80 -18.66 13.41 19.57
N LEU A 81 -19.02 14.10 18.50
CA LEU A 81 -19.89 13.53 17.46
C LEU A 81 -19.07 12.74 16.44
N VAL A 82 -19.61 11.58 16.04
CA VAL A 82 -19.02 10.75 14.96
C VAL A 82 -19.01 11.51 13.64
N ASP A 83 -20.10 12.20 13.28
CA ASP A 83 -20.18 12.96 12.02
C ASP A 83 -19.16 14.11 11.94
N GLU A 84 -18.88 14.77 13.07
CA GLU A 84 -17.83 15.80 13.12
C GLU A 84 -16.44 15.20 12.88
N PHE A 85 -16.19 14.01 13.43
CA PHE A 85 -14.95 13.28 13.19
C PHE A 85 -14.80 12.91 11.72
N LEU A 86 -15.82 12.27 11.13
CA LEU A 86 -15.81 11.85 9.73
C LEU A 86 -15.61 13.04 8.77
N THR A 87 -16.25 14.17 9.07
CA THR A 87 -16.09 15.41 8.28
C THR A 87 -14.67 15.97 8.40
N ARG A 88 -14.15 16.10 9.61
CA ARG A 88 -12.82 16.66 9.86
C ARG A 88 -11.69 15.80 9.30
N SER A 89 -11.84 14.48 9.35
CA SER A 89 -10.86 13.54 8.79
C SER A 89 -10.98 13.36 7.27
N GLU A 90 -11.90 14.09 6.62
CA GLU A 90 -12.15 13.96 5.17
C GLU A 90 -12.42 12.51 4.76
N THR A 91 -13.12 11.76 5.61
CA THR A 91 -13.47 10.36 5.36
C THR A 91 -14.24 10.21 4.06
N THR A 92 -13.87 9.24 3.24
CA THR A 92 -14.53 8.93 1.96
C THR A 92 -15.42 7.69 2.02
N ALA A 93 -15.11 6.75 2.92
CA ALA A 93 -15.93 5.57 3.19
C ALA A 93 -15.87 5.21 4.68
N PHE A 94 -16.99 4.85 5.26
CA PHE A 94 -17.09 4.35 6.62
C PHE A 94 -17.94 3.09 6.62
N LEU A 95 -17.32 1.97 6.94
CA LEU A 95 -17.92 0.64 6.91
C LEU A 95 -17.72 -0.04 8.27
N VAL A 96 -18.78 -0.62 8.81
CA VAL A 96 -18.72 -1.45 10.02
C VAL A 96 -19.28 -2.82 9.72
N VAL A 97 -18.47 -3.85 9.95
CA VAL A 97 -18.88 -5.26 9.84
C VAL A 97 -18.96 -5.85 11.25
N HIS A 98 -20.08 -6.47 11.58
CA HIS A 98 -20.29 -7.17 12.83
C HIS A 98 -20.85 -8.57 12.58
N GLN A 99 -20.21 -9.59 13.15
CA GLN A 99 -20.59 -11.00 12.97
C GLN A 99 -20.75 -11.41 11.48
N GLY A 100 -19.86 -10.90 10.62
CA GLY A 100 -19.86 -11.21 9.19
C GLY A 100 -20.85 -10.41 8.33
N ALA A 101 -21.72 -9.58 8.93
CA ALA A 101 -22.65 -8.72 8.20
C ALA A 101 -22.25 -7.24 8.26
N ILE A 102 -22.50 -6.51 7.19
CA ILE A 102 -22.38 -5.04 7.18
C ILE A 102 -23.54 -4.45 7.98
N VAL A 103 -23.21 -3.81 9.11
CA VAL A 103 -24.21 -3.17 9.98
C VAL A 103 -24.28 -1.66 9.77
N HIS A 104 -23.23 -1.06 9.21
CA HIS A 104 -23.21 0.33 8.79
C HIS A 104 -22.33 0.51 7.57
N GLU A 105 -22.77 1.32 6.64
CA GLU A 105 -22.03 1.66 5.42
C GLU A 105 -22.43 3.07 4.96
N ALA A 106 -21.44 3.92 4.81
CA ALA A 106 -21.64 5.29 4.33
C ALA A 106 -20.46 5.74 3.46
N TYR A 107 -20.77 6.50 2.43
CA TYR A 107 -19.78 7.05 1.50
C TYR A 107 -19.93 8.56 1.43
N PHE A 108 -18.81 9.26 1.36
CA PHE A 108 -18.74 10.71 1.44
C PHE A 108 -17.88 11.27 0.31
N GLN A 109 -17.96 12.57 0.09
CA GLN A 109 -17.14 13.34 -0.85
C GLN A 109 -17.20 12.78 -2.29
N GLY A 110 -18.39 12.28 -2.68
CA GLY A 110 -18.62 11.70 -4.00
C GLY A 110 -18.03 10.32 -4.21
N ASN A 111 -17.57 9.65 -3.14
CA ASN A 111 -17.20 8.24 -3.18
C ASN A 111 -18.45 7.35 -3.18
N THR A 112 -18.34 6.17 -3.76
CA THR A 112 -19.40 5.15 -3.85
C THR A 112 -18.85 3.79 -3.46
N GLU A 113 -19.73 2.79 -3.33
CA GLU A 113 -19.32 1.40 -3.03
C GLU A 113 -18.42 0.78 -4.11
N ALA A 114 -18.52 1.26 -5.34
CA ALA A 114 -17.74 0.76 -6.47
C ALA A 114 -16.38 1.44 -6.64
N ASP A 115 -16.15 2.54 -5.93
CA ASP A 115 -14.89 3.27 -6.06
C ASP A 115 -13.74 2.55 -5.37
N LEU A 116 -12.59 2.48 -6.05
CA LEU A 116 -11.36 2.02 -5.43
C LEU A 116 -10.77 3.14 -4.58
N VAL A 117 -10.25 2.77 -3.43
CA VAL A 117 -9.49 3.65 -2.54
C VAL A 117 -8.13 3.03 -2.29
N THR A 118 -7.11 3.86 -2.07
CA THR A 118 -5.77 3.35 -1.79
C THR A 118 -5.60 2.98 -0.33
N SER A 119 -4.91 1.86 -0.10
CA SER A 119 -4.68 1.30 1.24
C SER A 119 -3.72 2.12 2.08
N PHE A 120 -2.82 2.89 1.48
CA PHE A 120 -1.60 3.30 2.17
C PHE A 120 -1.01 2.13 2.97
N SER A 121 -0.67 2.36 4.24
CA SER A 121 -0.01 1.36 5.07
C SER A 121 -0.85 0.14 5.45
N VAL A 122 -2.15 0.12 5.17
CA VAL A 122 -2.96 -1.11 5.33
C VAL A 122 -2.44 -2.23 4.39
N ALA A 123 -1.77 -1.89 3.29
CA ALA A 123 -1.07 -2.87 2.45
C ALA A 123 -0.11 -3.77 3.25
N LYS A 124 0.54 -3.23 4.28
CA LYS A 124 1.47 -3.97 5.14
C LYS A 124 0.80 -5.14 5.87
N SER A 125 -0.49 -4.98 6.23
CA SER A 125 -1.26 -6.06 6.86
C SER A 125 -1.54 -7.21 5.89
N PHE A 126 -1.73 -6.92 4.62
CA PHE A 126 -1.82 -7.97 3.59
C PHE A 126 -0.48 -8.68 3.41
N VAL A 127 0.62 -7.93 3.32
CA VAL A 127 1.97 -8.52 3.17
C VAL A 127 2.33 -9.39 4.36
N SER A 128 2.08 -8.93 5.60
CA SER A 128 2.35 -9.76 6.79
C SER A 128 1.53 -11.04 6.82
N THR A 129 0.27 -10.99 6.34
CA THR A 129 -0.58 -12.19 6.19
C THR A 129 0.00 -13.15 5.16
N LEU A 130 0.48 -12.64 4.02
CA LEU A 130 1.12 -13.46 2.98
C LEU A 130 2.42 -14.12 3.49
N VAL A 131 3.21 -13.43 4.31
CA VAL A 131 4.39 -14.03 4.97
C VAL A 131 3.97 -15.18 5.90
N GLY A 132 2.87 -14.99 6.66
CA GLY A 132 2.31 -16.04 7.51
C GLY A 132 1.86 -17.27 6.72
N ILE A 133 1.23 -17.08 5.57
CA ILE A 133 0.82 -18.17 4.66
C ILE A 133 2.07 -18.88 4.09
N ALA A 134 3.05 -18.13 3.61
CA ALA A 134 4.30 -18.71 3.08
C ALA A 134 5.08 -19.52 4.15
N LEU A 135 5.00 -19.12 5.42
CA LEU A 135 5.55 -19.88 6.54
C LEU A 135 4.76 -21.17 6.76
N GLU A 136 3.43 -21.13 6.78
CA GLU A 136 2.57 -22.31 6.96
C GLU A 136 2.75 -23.31 5.81
N ASP A 137 2.94 -22.84 4.60
CA ASP A 137 3.20 -23.65 3.40
C ASP A 137 4.63 -24.21 3.36
N GLY A 138 5.49 -23.85 4.32
CA GLY A 138 6.88 -24.32 4.41
C GLY A 138 7.80 -23.69 3.35
N LEU A 139 7.41 -22.59 2.72
CA LEU A 139 8.26 -21.80 1.82
C LEU A 139 9.28 -20.95 2.58
N ILE A 140 8.96 -20.62 3.82
CA ILE A 140 9.84 -20.00 4.81
C ILE A 140 10.02 -21.03 5.94
N ASP A 141 11.26 -21.34 6.32
CA ASP A 141 11.51 -22.37 7.34
C ASP A 141 11.10 -21.88 8.75
N GLN A 142 11.49 -20.65 9.11
CA GLN A 142 11.16 -20.04 10.40
C GLN A 142 11.33 -18.50 10.35
N LEU A 143 10.62 -17.78 11.23
CA LEU A 143 10.70 -16.32 11.28
C LEU A 143 12.00 -15.78 11.86
N ASP A 144 12.75 -16.59 12.60
CA ASP A 144 14.07 -16.22 13.15
C ASP A 144 15.19 -16.33 12.10
N ASP A 145 14.91 -16.83 10.91
CA ASP A 145 15.87 -16.82 9.81
C ASP A 145 16.21 -15.41 9.38
N PRO A 146 17.48 -15.12 9.05
CA PRO A 146 17.86 -13.86 8.44
C PRO A 146 17.20 -13.74 7.06
N ILE A 147 16.66 -12.56 6.76
CA ILE A 147 16.00 -12.33 5.47
C ILE A 147 16.92 -12.61 4.28
N THR A 148 18.23 -12.38 4.44
CA THR A 148 19.25 -12.63 3.41
C THR A 148 19.49 -14.11 3.09
N LYS A 149 18.89 -15.03 3.85
CA LYS A 149 18.77 -16.44 3.47
C LYS A 149 17.89 -16.62 2.22
N TYR A 150 16.86 -15.80 2.09
CA TYR A 150 15.85 -15.89 1.03
C TYR A 150 15.99 -14.77 -0.01
N VAL A 151 16.51 -13.60 0.40
CA VAL A 151 16.72 -12.41 -0.44
C VAL A 151 18.20 -12.06 -0.44
N SER A 152 18.96 -12.78 -1.27
CA SER A 152 20.43 -12.67 -1.33
C SER A 152 20.93 -11.29 -1.76
N GLU A 153 20.07 -10.53 -2.48
CA GLU A 153 20.33 -9.17 -2.98
C GLU A 153 20.47 -8.14 -1.85
N LEU A 154 19.91 -8.46 -0.66
CA LEU A 154 19.98 -7.60 0.53
C LEU A 154 21.25 -7.84 1.38
N LYS A 155 22.15 -8.74 0.96
CA LYS A 155 23.46 -8.89 1.61
C LYS A 155 24.27 -7.58 1.49
N GLU A 156 25.09 -7.34 2.49
CA GLU A 156 25.92 -6.15 2.61
C GLU A 156 25.12 -4.83 2.71
N THR A 157 23.79 -4.91 2.95
CA THR A 157 22.93 -3.78 3.29
C THR A 157 22.59 -3.78 4.78
N GLY A 158 21.81 -2.82 5.25
CA GLY A 158 21.29 -2.82 6.61
C GLY A 158 20.37 -4.00 6.95
N PHE A 159 19.87 -4.75 5.96
CA PHE A 159 19.07 -5.95 6.15
C PHE A 159 19.90 -7.22 6.34
N ASP A 160 21.24 -7.15 6.19
CA ASP A 160 22.08 -8.34 6.29
C ASP A 160 22.07 -8.91 7.72
N GLY A 161 21.65 -10.16 7.85
CA GLY A 161 21.54 -10.83 9.13
C GLY A 161 20.26 -10.52 9.93
N VAL A 162 19.41 -9.59 9.49
CA VAL A 162 18.17 -9.22 10.18
C VAL A 162 17.13 -10.34 10.08
N ALA A 163 16.56 -10.74 11.21
CA ALA A 163 15.53 -11.77 11.26
C ALA A 163 14.21 -11.30 10.62
N ILE A 164 13.49 -12.18 9.96
CA ILE A 164 12.17 -11.90 9.38
C ILE A 164 11.20 -11.39 10.46
N SER A 165 11.26 -11.94 11.68
CA SER A 165 10.46 -11.50 12.84
C SER A 165 10.71 -10.04 13.20
N ASP A 166 11.95 -9.56 13.17
CA ASP A 166 12.30 -8.17 13.46
C ASP A 166 11.78 -7.22 12.36
N ILE A 167 11.81 -7.65 11.12
CA ILE A 167 11.25 -6.89 9.99
C ILE A 167 9.72 -6.79 10.12
N LEU A 168 9.03 -7.88 10.45
CA LEU A 168 7.58 -7.93 10.67
C LEU A 168 7.13 -7.05 11.83
N THR A 169 7.93 -6.96 12.88
CA THR A 169 7.60 -6.19 14.09
C THR A 169 8.13 -4.75 14.07
N MET A 170 8.67 -4.30 12.93
CA MET A 170 9.25 -2.96 12.78
C MET A 170 10.39 -2.69 13.77
N SER A 171 11.25 -3.68 13.99
CA SER A 171 12.41 -3.63 14.91
C SER A 171 13.72 -4.04 14.23
N SER A 172 13.81 -3.86 12.92
CA SER A 172 14.93 -4.27 12.08
C SER A 172 16.23 -3.49 12.28
N GLY A 173 16.17 -2.31 12.90
CA GLY A 173 17.33 -1.41 13.02
C GLY A 173 17.77 -0.76 11.71
N ILE A 174 16.93 -0.76 10.67
CA ILE A 174 17.22 -0.09 9.40
C ILE A 174 17.24 1.43 9.59
N ASP A 175 18.26 2.08 9.01
CA ASP A 175 18.35 3.54 8.96
C ASP A 175 17.41 4.12 7.91
N PHE A 176 16.16 4.31 8.31
CA PHE A 176 15.07 4.83 7.47
C PHE A 176 14.22 5.80 8.26
N SER A 177 14.17 7.05 7.82
CA SER A 177 13.37 8.09 8.47
C SER A 177 11.97 8.17 7.85
N GLU A 178 10.92 8.17 8.69
CA GLU A 178 9.53 8.24 8.24
C GLU A 178 8.72 9.20 9.12
N ASP A 179 8.90 10.49 8.87
CA ASP A 179 8.10 11.57 9.42
C ASP A 179 7.33 12.24 8.27
N TYR A 180 6.02 12.24 8.34
CA TYR A 180 5.14 12.77 7.29
C TYR A 180 4.98 14.29 7.35
N ASP A 181 5.42 14.93 8.42
CA ASP A 181 5.46 16.39 8.55
C ASP A 181 6.77 16.99 7.99
N ASP A 182 7.77 16.13 7.71
CA ASP A 182 9.06 16.53 7.12
C ASP A 182 9.28 15.87 5.75
N THR A 183 9.20 16.67 4.69
CA THR A 183 9.40 16.20 3.31
C THR A 183 10.85 15.82 2.95
N SER A 184 11.81 16.01 3.86
CA SER A 184 13.21 15.61 3.69
C SER A 184 13.47 14.16 4.10
N THR A 185 12.51 13.50 4.75
CA THR A 185 12.64 12.11 5.21
C THR A 185 12.68 11.09 4.08
N ASP A 186 13.12 9.88 4.41
CA ASP A 186 13.24 8.79 3.44
C ASP A 186 11.89 8.39 2.85
N ALA A 187 10.80 8.51 3.60
CA ALA A 187 9.46 8.26 3.10
C ALA A 187 9.10 9.11 1.87
N PHE A 188 9.52 10.39 1.82
CA PHE A 188 9.34 11.25 0.65
C PHE A 188 10.47 11.07 -0.37
N THR A 189 11.69 10.83 0.10
CA THR A 189 12.87 10.63 -0.77
C THR A 189 12.70 9.37 -1.63
N ILE A 190 12.19 8.28 -1.06
CA ILE A 190 11.91 7.05 -1.82
C ILE A 190 10.91 7.29 -2.95
N TYR A 191 9.85 8.06 -2.67
CA TYR A 191 8.88 8.44 -3.67
C TYR A 191 9.51 9.19 -4.86
N ASN A 192 10.38 10.16 -4.57
CA ASN A 192 11.12 10.90 -5.59
C ASN A 192 12.07 9.98 -6.38
N LYS A 193 12.81 9.09 -5.70
CA LYS A 193 13.71 8.11 -6.35
C LYS A 193 12.95 7.25 -7.35
N LEU A 194 11.77 6.75 -6.99
CA LEU A 194 10.96 5.88 -7.84
C LEU A 194 10.32 6.63 -9.02
N PHE A 195 9.64 7.74 -8.77
CA PHE A 195 8.74 8.35 -9.74
C PHE A 195 9.28 9.59 -10.46
N LEU A 196 10.28 10.27 -9.90
CA LEU A 196 10.94 11.39 -10.57
C LEU A 196 12.32 11.01 -11.13
N PHE A 197 13.06 10.16 -10.44
CA PHE A 197 14.38 9.70 -10.88
C PHE A 197 14.36 8.31 -11.51
N PHE A 198 13.19 7.67 -11.64
CA PHE A 198 12.99 6.41 -12.34
C PHE A 198 13.91 5.28 -11.87
N ARG A 199 14.23 5.24 -10.57
CA ARG A 199 14.97 4.11 -10.00
C ARG A 199 14.02 2.94 -9.71
N SER A 200 14.49 1.69 -9.85
CA SER A 200 13.71 0.54 -9.39
C SER A 200 13.73 0.47 -7.86
N ILE A 201 12.63 -0.02 -7.28
CA ILE A 201 12.56 -0.20 -5.82
C ILE A 201 13.64 -1.16 -5.31
N GLU A 202 13.97 -2.21 -6.05
CA GLU A 202 15.05 -3.13 -5.73
C GLU A 202 16.39 -2.42 -5.52
N ARG A 203 16.74 -1.46 -6.43
CA ARG A 203 17.96 -0.68 -6.30
C ARG A 203 17.90 0.35 -5.18
N VAL A 204 16.70 0.86 -4.90
CA VAL A 204 16.51 1.82 -3.80
C VAL A 204 16.68 1.13 -2.45
N MET A 205 16.28 -0.15 -2.34
CA MET A 205 16.50 -0.96 -1.15
C MET A 205 17.98 -1.06 -0.74
N LEU A 206 18.89 -1.06 -1.71
CA LEU A 206 20.33 -1.18 -1.47
C LEU A 206 20.98 0.12 -0.92
N ASP A 207 20.25 1.22 -0.90
CA ASP A 207 20.78 2.50 -0.38
C ASP A 207 20.76 2.57 1.16
N TYR A 208 20.05 1.65 1.86
CA TYR A 208 19.81 1.74 3.29
C TYR A 208 20.75 0.86 4.11
N GLY A 209 21.40 1.49 5.08
CA GLY A 209 22.27 0.87 6.08
C GLY A 209 21.53 0.50 7.35
N SER A 210 22.28 0.05 8.37
CA SER A 210 21.79 -0.21 9.72
C SER A 210 22.08 0.97 10.63
N GLN A 211 21.19 1.24 11.59
CA GLN A 211 21.43 2.17 12.71
C GLN A 211 22.32 1.56 13.83
N GLY A 212 22.86 0.36 13.64
CA GLY A 212 23.69 -0.32 14.63
C GLY A 212 22.88 -0.80 15.84
N ASP A 213 23.18 -0.27 17.04
CA ASP A 213 22.59 -0.70 18.31
C ASP A 213 21.06 -0.51 18.46
N ALA A 214 20.38 -0.04 17.38
CA ALA A 214 18.91 0.12 17.35
C ALA A 214 18.14 -1.17 17.04
N GLU A 215 18.84 -2.29 16.85
CA GLU A 215 18.22 -3.62 16.67
C GLU A 215 17.24 -3.92 17.82
N HIS A 216 16.13 -4.58 17.46
CA HIS A 216 15.05 -4.95 18.39
C HIS A 216 14.28 -3.79 19.05
N GLN A 217 14.52 -2.53 18.64
CA GLN A 217 13.69 -1.40 19.05
C GLN A 217 12.66 -1.08 17.97
N PHE A 218 11.42 -0.84 18.39
CA PHE A 218 10.37 -0.45 17.46
C PHE A 218 10.74 0.88 16.77
N HIS A 219 10.87 0.82 15.45
CA HIS A 219 11.07 1.96 14.60
C HIS A 219 10.30 1.75 13.29
N TYR A 220 9.23 2.52 13.12
CA TYR A 220 8.37 2.36 11.94
C TYR A 220 9.13 2.74 10.67
N ALA A 221 9.29 1.78 9.78
CA ALA A 221 10.02 1.93 8.51
C ALA A 221 9.29 1.17 7.39
N SER A 222 8.68 1.90 6.47
CA SER A 222 7.95 1.31 5.34
C SER A 222 8.81 0.38 4.49
N ILE A 223 10.11 0.65 4.42
CA ILE A 223 11.06 -0.15 3.65
C ILE A 223 11.16 -1.60 4.15
N ASN A 224 10.86 -1.86 5.44
CA ASN A 224 10.76 -3.21 6.00
C ASN A 224 9.75 -4.06 5.23
N THR A 225 8.58 -3.50 4.96
CA THR A 225 7.55 -4.24 4.23
C THR A 225 7.94 -4.48 2.77
N GLN A 226 8.76 -3.62 2.17
CA GLN A 226 9.31 -3.90 0.85
C GLN A 226 10.25 -5.10 0.85
N ALA A 227 11.07 -5.25 1.89
CA ALA A 227 11.92 -6.43 2.05
C ALA A 227 11.09 -7.72 2.19
N LEU A 228 9.96 -7.66 2.93
CA LEU A 228 9.02 -8.79 3.01
C LEU A 228 8.34 -9.07 1.66
N GLY A 229 8.06 -8.05 0.86
CA GLY A 229 7.56 -8.24 -0.50
C GLY A 229 8.56 -8.99 -1.38
N GLN A 230 9.83 -8.62 -1.35
CA GLN A 230 10.89 -9.33 -2.08
C GLN A 230 11.06 -10.78 -1.55
N LEU A 231 10.93 -10.98 -0.24
CA LEU A 231 10.92 -12.33 0.35
C LEU A 231 9.82 -13.18 -0.28
N ILE A 232 8.57 -12.69 -0.32
CA ILE A 232 7.44 -13.40 -0.92
C ILE A 232 7.73 -13.72 -2.39
N GLU A 233 8.20 -12.76 -3.18
CA GLU A 233 8.50 -12.96 -4.60
C GLU A 233 9.57 -14.03 -4.81
N ASN A 234 10.61 -14.05 -3.99
CA ASN A 234 11.70 -15.01 -4.11
C ASN A 234 11.28 -16.43 -3.71
N VAL A 235 10.48 -16.59 -2.64
CA VAL A 235 10.10 -17.93 -2.16
C VAL A 235 8.95 -18.54 -2.96
N THR A 236 8.08 -17.71 -3.55
CA THR A 236 6.93 -18.18 -4.32
C THR A 236 7.15 -18.21 -5.84
N GLY A 237 8.08 -17.40 -6.34
CA GLY A 237 8.26 -17.14 -7.78
C GLY A 237 7.13 -16.33 -8.40
N MET A 238 6.22 -15.77 -7.59
CA MET A 238 5.09 -14.93 -8.00
C MET A 238 5.32 -13.49 -7.54
N SER A 239 4.75 -12.51 -8.25
CA SER A 239 4.68 -11.16 -7.68
C SER A 239 3.78 -11.14 -6.44
N VAL A 240 4.00 -10.19 -5.52
CA VAL A 240 3.15 -10.02 -4.33
C VAL A 240 1.67 -9.89 -4.71
N ALA A 241 1.35 -9.24 -5.84
CA ALA A 241 -0.01 -9.07 -6.32
C ALA A 241 -0.64 -10.40 -6.79
N GLU A 242 0.14 -11.26 -7.47
CA GLU A 242 -0.31 -12.59 -7.89
C GLU A 242 -0.52 -13.51 -6.70
N TYR A 243 0.41 -13.50 -5.73
CA TYR A 243 0.29 -14.30 -4.52
C TYR A 243 -0.87 -13.82 -3.65
N LEU A 244 -1.10 -12.49 -3.54
CA LEU A 244 -2.31 -11.94 -2.92
C LEU A 244 -3.59 -12.46 -3.59
N ALA A 245 -3.63 -12.45 -4.93
CA ALA A 245 -4.79 -12.93 -5.67
C ALA A 245 -5.10 -14.39 -5.33
N GLN A 246 -4.09 -15.24 -5.32
CA GLN A 246 -4.21 -16.68 -5.09
C GLN A 246 -4.59 -17.02 -3.65
N GLU A 247 -3.91 -16.43 -2.66
CA GLU A 247 -3.97 -16.88 -1.27
C GLU A 247 -4.99 -16.12 -0.41
N ILE A 248 -5.34 -14.88 -0.81
CA ILE A 248 -6.24 -14.04 0.00
C ILE A 248 -7.44 -13.57 -0.83
N TRP A 249 -7.20 -12.92 -1.99
CA TRP A 249 -8.25 -12.20 -2.71
C TRP A 249 -9.35 -13.13 -3.24
N HIS A 250 -8.94 -14.20 -3.92
CA HIS A 250 -9.89 -15.18 -4.46
C HIS A 250 -10.51 -16.04 -3.36
N PRO A 251 -9.76 -16.61 -2.39
CA PRO A 251 -10.35 -17.38 -1.31
C PRO A 251 -11.35 -16.61 -0.46
N LEU A 252 -11.12 -15.32 -0.20
CA LEU A 252 -12.05 -14.47 0.54
C LEU A 252 -13.26 -14.02 -0.30
N GLY A 253 -13.35 -14.43 -1.55
CA GLY A 253 -14.50 -14.12 -2.42
C GLY A 253 -14.60 -12.64 -2.77
N ALA A 254 -13.47 -11.95 -2.99
CA ALA A 254 -13.47 -10.53 -3.36
C ALA A 254 -14.36 -10.26 -4.57
N THR A 255 -15.24 -9.28 -4.45
CA THR A 255 -16.28 -9.01 -5.44
C THR A 255 -15.82 -8.07 -6.55
N SER A 256 -14.81 -7.26 -6.27
CA SER A 256 -14.27 -6.29 -7.22
C SER A 256 -12.82 -6.60 -7.56
N SER A 257 -12.42 -6.18 -8.75
CA SER A 257 -11.00 -6.16 -9.11
C SER A 257 -10.27 -5.12 -8.28
N ALA A 258 -9.00 -5.39 -7.99
CA ALA A 258 -8.09 -4.50 -7.31
C ALA A 258 -6.88 -4.19 -8.18
N SER A 259 -6.02 -3.29 -7.74
CA SER A 259 -4.72 -3.06 -8.35
C SER A 259 -3.67 -2.76 -7.28
N TRP A 260 -2.43 -3.13 -7.54
CA TRP A 260 -1.32 -2.78 -6.65
C TRP A 260 -0.29 -1.94 -7.39
N THR A 261 -0.01 -0.76 -6.88
CA THR A 261 0.94 0.19 -7.45
C THR A 261 2.32 -0.43 -7.58
N THR A 262 2.99 -0.16 -8.71
CA THR A 262 4.35 -0.62 -8.99
C THR A 262 5.27 0.57 -9.25
N ASP A 263 6.57 0.31 -9.25
CA ASP A 263 7.50 1.19 -9.93
C ASP A 263 7.34 1.08 -11.47
N ILE A 264 8.12 1.84 -12.22
CA ILE A 264 8.04 1.82 -13.70
C ILE A 264 8.58 0.52 -14.32
N TYR A 265 9.23 -0.33 -13.55
CA TYR A 265 9.76 -1.64 -13.98
C TYR A 265 8.78 -2.78 -13.69
N GLY A 266 7.66 -2.49 -13.00
CA GLY A 266 6.62 -3.45 -12.65
C GLY A 266 6.81 -4.15 -11.31
N ASN A 267 7.77 -3.70 -10.48
CA ASN A 267 7.97 -4.21 -9.13
C ASN A 267 6.89 -3.65 -8.20
N VAL A 268 6.22 -4.51 -7.46
CA VAL A 268 5.14 -4.11 -6.53
C VAL A 268 5.71 -3.31 -5.37
N LEU A 269 5.07 -2.18 -5.05
CA LEU A 269 5.41 -1.38 -3.87
C LEU A 269 4.64 -1.92 -2.67
N SER A 270 5.21 -2.92 -2.01
CA SER A 270 4.54 -3.76 -1.00
C SER A 270 4.10 -3.00 0.25
N PHE A 271 4.67 -1.82 0.51
CA PHE A 271 4.38 -1.02 1.69
C PHE A 271 3.20 -0.05 1.54
N TRP A 272 2.65 0.12 0.32
CA TRP A 272 1.52 1.00 0.03
C TRP A 272 0.87 0.68 -1.32
N GLY A 273 -0.24 1.38 -1.67
CA GLY A 273 -0.73 1.43 -3.03
C GLY A 273 -1.54 0.21 -3.49
N LEU A 274 -1.99 -0.67 -2.59
CA LEU A 274 -3.08 -1.59 -2.89
C LEU A 274 -4.37 -0.77 -2.98
N ASN A 275 -5.05 -0.83 -4.12
CA ASN A 275 -6.27 -0.09 -4.40
C ASN A 275 -7.43 -1.08 -4.55
N ALA A 276 -8.44 -0.93 -3.71
CA ALA A 276 -9.59 -1.83 -3.65
C ALA A 276 -10.84 -1.09 -3.16
N THR A 277 -12.00 -1.73 -3.24
CA THR A 277 -13.22 -1.22 -2.64
C THR A 277 -13.16 -1.31 -1.11
N ALA A 278 -13.92 -0.46 -0.42
CA ALA A 278 -14.02 -0.53 1.04
C ALA A 278 -14.51 -1.90 1.53
N ARG A 279 -15.46 -2.52 0.82
CA ARG A 279 -15.98 -3.85 1.14
C ARG A 279 -14.90 -4.93 1.02
N ASP A 280 -14.09 -4.90 -0.04
CA ASP A 280 -13.05 -5.89 -0.23
C ASP A 280 -11.90 -5.72 0.77
N PHE A 281 -11.57 -4.49 1.20
CA PHE A 281 -10.67 -4.28 2.35
C PHE A 281 -11.23 -4.85 3.65
N ALA A 282 -12.54 -4.72 3.88
CA ALA A 282 -13.19 -5.25 5.09
C ALA A 282 -13.08 -6.78 5.21
N ARG A 283 -12.89 -7.51 4.11
CA ARG A 283 -12.71 -8.98 4.11
C ARG A 283 -11.50 -9.41 4.93
N LEU A 284 -10.38 -8.69 4.82
CA LEU A 284 -9.21 -8.94 5.66
C LEU A 284 -9.56 -8.72 7.15
N GLY A 285 -10.31 -7.66 7.47
CA GLY A 285 -10.77 -7.40 8.83
C GLY A 285 -11.65 -8.54 9.36
N VAL A 286 -12.56 -9.07 8.56
CA VAL A 286 -13.40 -10.22 8.91
C VAL A 286 -12.57 -11.49 9.11
N LEU A 287 -11.58 -11.73 8.27
CA LEU A 287 -10.64 -12.85 8.42
C LEU A 287 -9.96 -12.80 9.80
N PHE A 288 -9.41 -11.64 10.17
CA PHE A 288 -8.75 -11.47 11.48
C PHE A 288 -9.73 -11.59 12.65
N ALA A 289 -10.94 -11.01 12.55
CA ALA A 289 -11.98 -11.15 13.55
C ALA A 289 -12.42 -12.61 13.73
N GLY A 290 -12.34 -13.43 12.68
CA GLY A 290 -12.56 -14.87 12.69
C GLY A 290 -11.37 -15.71 13.15
N GLY A 291 -10.32 -15.10 13.67
CA GLY A 291 -9.11 -15.80 14.13
C GLY A 291 -8.24 -16.35 12.98
N GLY A 292 -8.25 -15.69 11.84
CA GLY A 292 -7.47 -16.07 10.66
C GLY A 292 -8.05 -17.26 9.88
N ARG A 293 -9.31 -17.60 10.14
CA ARG A 293 -10.00 -18.71 9.45
C ARG A 293 -11.12 -18.17 8.60
N TYR A 294 -11.12 -18.56 7.34
CA TYR A 294 -12.26 -18.34 6.43
C TYR A 294 -13.08 -19.62 6.33
N GLN A 295 -14.39 -19.50 6.55
CA GLN A 295 -15.33 -20.62 6.48
C GLN A 295 -16.13 -20.54 5.19
#